data_ab1132efbc13854167d035d7be479b3e
#
_entry.id   ab1132efbc13854167d035d7be479b3e
#
_cell.length_a   1.000
_cell.length_b   1.000
_cell.length_c   1.000
_cell.angle_alpha   90.00
_cell.angle_beta   90.00
_cell.angle_gamma   90.00
#
_symmetry.space_group_name_H-M   'P 1'
#
loop_
_entity.id
_entity.type
_entity.pdbx_description
1 polymer ?
#
loop_
_entity_poly.entity_id
_entity_poly.type
_entity_poly.pdbx_seq_one_letter_code
_entity_poly.pdbx_strand_id
1 'polypeptide(L)'
;MANRGEIACRILRACREAGHPSVAICASNDAESMFTEMADQVVLLNGETIADTYLDQEQIIQAAKDTGATAIHPGFGFLSERAEFANAVQSAGLTWIGPSALAIEKMGDKMTARQTMRAAGVPVIPGEEVEEVDETKALDALRDASTRVGYPLPVSYTHLTLPTKA
;
A
#
# COMPACT_ATOMS: atom_id res chain seq x y z
N MET A 1 7.07 -1.98 13.21
CA MET A 1 5.77 -1.56 12.63
C MET A 1 6.03 -0.43 11.64
N ALA A 2 5.88 -0.69 10.35
CA ALA A 2 6.26 0.24 9.28
C ALA A 2 5.01 0.99 8.73
N ASN A 3 4.31 1.67 9.63
CA ASN A 3 3.15 2.52 9.33
C ASN A 3 2.85 3.43 10.53
N ARG A 4 1.78 4.22 10.46
CA ARG A 4 1.37 5.22 11.44
C ARG A 4 -0.13 5.11 11.79
N GLY A 5 -0.58 5.98 12.69
CA GLY A 5 -2.00 6.16 12.98
C GLY A 5 -2.69 4.92 13.57
N GLU A 6 -3.96 4.73 13.20
CA GLU A 6 -4.79 3.68 13.80
C GLU A 6 -4.31 2.27 13.48
N ILE A 7 -3.77 2.03 12.27
CA ILE A 7 -3.25 0.71 11.93
C ILE A 7 -2.01 0.34 12.73
N ALA A 8 -1.15 1.32 13.02
CA ALA A 8 -0.02 1.09 13.91
C ALA A 8 -0.52 0.73 15.32
N CYS A 9 -1.46 1.47 15.88
CA CYS A 9 -2.08 1.15 17.17
C CYS A 9 -2.68 -0.27 17.19
N ARG A 10 -3.39 -0.64 16.11
CA ARG A 10 -4.04 -1.97 16.00
C ARG A 10 -3.01 -3.10 16.05
N ILE A 11 -1.91 -2.95 15.31
CA ILE A 11 -0.87 -3.98 15.23
C ILE A 11 -0.04 -4.03 16.51
N LEU A 12 0.36 -2.88 17.05
CA LEU A 12 1.09 -2.81 18.32
C LEU A 12 0.30 -3.41 19.49
N ARG A 13 -1.02 -3.21 19.50
CA ARG A 13 -1.89 -3.88 20.48
C ARG A 13 -1.83 -5.40 20.31
N ALA A 14 -1.93 -5.91 19.08
CA ALA A 14 -1.83 -7.33 18.83
C ALA A 14 -0.47 -7.92 19.22
N CYS A 15 0.64 -7.20 18.96
CA CYS A 15 1.97 -7.58 19.45
C CYS A 15 1.99 -7.72 20.97
N ARG A 16 1.49 -6.72 21.69
CA ARG A 16 1.42 -6.73 23.16
C ARG A 16 0.58 -7.89 23.69
N GLU A 17 -0.61 -8.13 23.12
CA GLU A 17 -1.50 -9.24 23.50
C GLU A 17 -0.86 -10.60 23.24
N ALA A 18 -0.04 -10.72 22.19
CA ALA A 18 0.69 -11.93 21.85
C ALA A 18 2.05 -12.06 22.57
N GLY A 19 2.46 -11.09 23.38
CA GLY A 19 3.74 -11.09 24.08
C GLY A 19 4.96 -10.87 23.19
N HIS A 20 4.79 -10.23 22.03
CA HIS A 20 5.87 -9.90 21.11
C HIS A 20 6.37 -8.47 21.33
N PRO A 21 7.69 -8.27 21.50
CA PRO A 21 8.29 -6.94 21.52
C PRO A 21 7.99 -6.20 20.20
N SER A 22 7.80 -4.90 20.31
CA SER A 22 7.39 -4.07 19.19
C SER A 22 8.24 -2.82 19.03
N VAL A 23 8.53 -2.48 17.77
CA VAL A 23 9.20 -1.24 17.39
C VAL A 23 8.27 -0.45 16.48
N ALA A 24 8.01 0.80 16.81
CA ALA A 24 7.35 1.75 15.92
C ALA A 24 8.39 2.64 15.23
N ILE A 25 8.15 2.98 13.97
CA ILE A 25 8.84 4.08 13.31
C ILE A 25 7.93 5.30 13.30
N CYS A 26 8.46 6.50 13.40
CA CYS A 26 7.65 7.72 13.28
C CYS A 26 8.43 8.86 12.65
N ALA A 27 7.74 9.72 11.90
CA ALA A 27 8.25 11.03 11.51
C ALA A 27 8.16 12.00 12.70
N SER A 28 8.89 13.11 12.66
CA SER A 28 8.95 14.09 13.75
C SER A 28 7.58 14.65 14.16
N ASN A 29 6.69 14.86 13.19
CA ASN A 29 5.34 15.36 13.43
C ASN A 29 4.38 14.31 14.03
N ASP A 30 4.79 13.04 14.07
CA ASP A 30 4.03 11.94 14.67
C ASP A 30 4.63 11.47 16.02
N ALA A 31 5.67 12.13 16.51
CA ALA A 31 6.42 11.67 17.69
C ALA A 31 5.56 11.58 18.97
N GLU A 32 4.54 12.42 19.11
CA GLU A 32 3.61 12.44 20.24
C GLU A 32 2.29 11.69 19.95
N SER A 33 2.27 10.84 18.91
CA SER A 33 1.08 10.10 18.54
C SER A 33 0.88 8.88 19.43
N MET A 34 -0.38 8.47 19.63
CA MET A 34 -0.74 7.32 20.47
C MET A 34 0.05 6.06 20.16
N PHE A 35 0.32 5.78 18.89
CA PHE A 35 1.04 4.56 18.52
C PHE A 35 2.49 4.53 18.97
N THR A 36 3.13 5.69 19.13
CA THR A 36 4.51 5.76 19.66
C THR A 36 4.54 5.42 21.15
N GLU A 37 3.53 5.84 21.93
CA GLU A 37 3.40 5.47 23.35
C GLU A 37 3.08 3.98 23.55
N MET A 38 2.52 3.32 22.54
CA MET A 38 2.13 1.90 22.61
C MET A 38 3.29 0.95 22.32
N ALA A 39 4.32 1.39 21.61
CA ALA A 39 5.46 0.56 21.22
C ALA A 39 6.48 0.42 22.35
N ASP A 40 7.20 -0.71 22.37
CA ASP A 40 8.30 -0.91 23.34
C ASP A 40 9.53 -0.08 22.96
N GLN A 41 9.73 0.18 21.66
CA GLN A 41 10.77 1.06 21.14
C GLN A 41 10.21 1.93 20.02
N VAL A 42 10.78 3.13 19.88
CA VAL A 42 10.42 4.08 18.81
C VAL A 42 11.69 4.52 18.10
N VAL A 43 11.64 4.50 16.75
CA VAL A 43 12.71 5.04 15.91
C VAL A 43 12.18 6.25 15.15
N LEU A 44 12.83 7.38 15.35
CA LEU A 44 12.53 8.60 14.62
C LEU A 44 13.15 8.52 13.22
N LEU A 45 12.32 8.68 12.21
CA LEU A 45 12.77 8.75 10.81
C LEU A 45 13.26 10.15 10.47
N ASN A 46 14.33 10.23 9.69
CA ASN A 46 14.90 11.48 9.22
C ASN A 46 14.19 11.93 7.96
N GLY A 47 13.70 13.16 7.94
CA GLY A 47 13.04 13.76 6.79
C GLY A 47 11.83 14.57 7.19
N GLU A 48 11.34 15.40 6.27
CA GLU A 48 10.20 16.31 6.50
C GLU A 48 8.94 15.85 5.78
N THR A 49 9.10 15.07 4.72
CA THR A 49 7.98 14.61 3.90
C THR A 49 7.68 13.12 4.13
N ILE A 50 6.51 12.67 3.70
CA ILE A 50 6.16 11.23 3.71
C ILE A 50 7.12 10.44 2.81
N ALA A 51 7.58 11.04 1.72
CA ALA A 51 8.54 10.41 0.80
C ALA A 51 9.88 10.13 1.49
N ASP A 52 10.36 11.07 2.30
CA ASP A 52 11.64 10.96 3.00
C ASP A 52 11.55 10.09 4.27
N THR A 53 10.35 9.73 4.72
CA THR A 53 10.11 9.01 5.97
C THR A 53 9.40 7.67 5.72
N TYR A 54 8.08 7.64 5.76
CA TYR A 54 7.28 6.40 5.66
C TYR A 54 7.35 5.70 4.30
N LEU A 55 7.88 6.35 3.26
CA LEU A 55 8.13 5.76 1.94
C LEU A 55 9.62 5.50 1.67
N ASP A 56 10.51 5.81 2.60
CA ASP A 56 11.92 5.49 2.52
C ASP A 56 12.18 4.05 2.99
N GLN A 57 12.26 3.13 2.04
CA GLN A 57 12.47 1.71 2.29
C GLN A 57 13.80 1.41 3.00
N GLU A 58 14.85 2.12 2.62
CA GLU A 58 16.20 1.89 3.15
C GLU A 58 16.26 2.28 4.62
N GLN A 59 15.71 3.44 4.96
CA GLN A 59 15.65 3.94 6.31
C GLN A 59 14.82 3.02 7.22
N ILE A 60 13.69 2.50 6.73
CA ILE A 60 12.83 1.58 7.48
C ILE A 60 13.52 0.24 7.73
N ILE A 61 14.20 -0.31 6.72
CA ILE A 61 14.95 -1.56 6.85
C ILE A 61 16.14 -1.37 7.81
N GLN A 62 16.83 -0.22 7.73
CA GLN A 62 17.92 0.09 8.64
C GLN A 62 17.42 0.22 10.08
N ALA A 63 16.31 0.91 10.32
CA ALA A 63 15.68 1.00 11.64
C ALA A 63 15.36 -0.39 12.23
N ALA A 64 14.87 -1.32 11.40
CA ALA A 64 14.63 -2.69 11.85
C ALA A 64 15.93 -3.41 12.25
N LYS A 65 17.00 -3.25 11.47
CA LYS A 65 18.32 -3.85 11.80
C LYS A 65 18.92 -3.26 13.08
N ASP A 66 18.88 -1.96 13.24
CA ASP A 66 19.47 -1.25 14.37
C ASP A 66 18.78 -1.58 15.69
N THR A 67 17.48 -1.88 15.63
CA THR A 67 16.69 -2.28 16.81
C THR A 67 16.67 -3.79 17.06
N GLY A 68 17.29 -4.58 16.17
CA GLY A 68 17.26 -6.04 16.25
C GLY A 68 15.88 -6.65 15.94
N ALA A 69 15.00 -5.91 15.29
CA ALA A 69 13.72 -6.44 14.85
C ALA A 69 13.94 -7.54 13.81
N THR A 70 13.18 -8.62 13.91
CA THR A 70 13.28 -9.78 13.00
C THR A 70 12.23 -9.80 11.91
N ALA A 71 11.21 -8.94 12.03
CA ALA A 71 10.07 -8.90 11.12
C ALA A 71 9.59 -7.47 10.90
N ILE A 72 9.01 -7.21 9.71
CA ILE A 72 8.37 -5.94 9.37
C ILE A 72 6.92 -6.20 8.99
N HIS A 73 5.99 -5.50 9.67
CA HIS A 73 4.59 -5.41 9.29
C HIS A 73 4.34 -4.04 8.66
N PRO A 74 3.94 -3.96 7.38
CA PRO A 74 3.78 -2.68 6.68
C PRO A 74 2.45 -1.97 6.97
N GLY A 75 1.50 -2.61 7.64
CA GLY A 75 0.15 -2.10 7.80
C GLY A 75 -0.65 -2.17 6.50
N PHE A 76 -1.33 -1.08 6.16
CA PHE A 76 -1.99 -0.89 4.86
C PHE A 76 -1.64 0.49 4.28
N GLY A 77 -1.76 0.66 2.95
CA GLY A 77 -1.26 1.85 2.26
C GLY A 77 0.26 1.97 2.35
N PHE A 78 0.82 3.12 1.98
CA PHE A 78 2.25 3.34 1.94
C PHE A 78 3.01 2.21 1.22
N LEU A 79 4.02 1.63 1.87
CA LEU A 79 4.84 0.57 1.31
C LEU A 79 4.18 -0.83 1.35
N SER A 80 3.01 -0.97 1.97
CA SER A 80 2.30 -2.27 1.99
C SER A 80 1.85 -2.73 0.60
N GLU A 81 1.70 -1.78 -0.32
CA GLU A 81 1.26 -2.00 -1.71
C GLU A 81 2.43 -2.05 -2.70
N ARG A 82 3.67 -2.05 -2.20
CA ARG A 82 4.89 -2.08 -3.00
C ARG A 82 5.56 -3.46 -2.94
N ALA A 83 5.51 -4.20 -4.06
CA ALA A 83 6.15 -5.50 -4.18
C ALA A 83 7.68 -5.41 -3.95
N GLU A 84 8.29 -4.30 -4.41
CA GLU A 84 9.71 -4.03 -4.24
C GLU A 84 10.10 -3.96 -2.76
N PHE A 85 9.26 -3.38 -1.91
CA PHE A 85 9.53 -3.31 -0.47
C PHE A 85 9.45 -4.68 0.19
N ALA A 86 8.47 -5.50 -0.17
CA ALA A 86 8.38 -6.88 0.32
C ALA A 86 9.65 -7.69 -0.03
N ASN A 87 10.13 -7.55 -1.27
CA ASN A 87 11.37 -8.17 -1.72
C ASN A 87 12.60 -7.62 -0.98
N ALA A 88 12.69 -6.30 -0.78
CA ALA A 88 13.79 -5.65 -0.07
C ALA A 88 13.89 -6.10 1.38
N VAL A 89 12.75 -6.21 2.08
CA VAL A 89 12.68 -6.73 3.47
C VAL A 89 13.21 -8.16 3.54
N GLN A 90 12.76 -9.04 2.64
CA GLN A 90 13.20 -10.44 2.59
C GLN A 90 14.68 -10.55 2.23
N SER A 91 15.16 -9.74 1.28
CA SER A 91 16.57 -9.71 0.89
C SER A 91 17.47 -9.19 2.01
N ALA A 92 16.94 -8.38 2.90
CA ALA A 92 17.63 -7.92 4.11
C ALA A 92 17.70 -8.96 5.25
N GLY A 93 17.15 -10.17 5.03
CA GLY A 93 17.08 -11.25 6.02
C GLY A 93 15.97 -11.07 7.07
N LEU A 94 15.00 -10.17 6.82
CA LEU A 94 13.89 -9.91 7.71
C LEU A 94 12.62 -10.64 7.24
N THR A 95 11.76 -11.00 8.17
CA THR A 95 10.47 -11.60 7.85
C THR A 95 9.48 -10.50 7.40
N TRP A 96 8.94 -10.66 6.21
CA TRP A 96 7.84 -9.83 5.72
C TRP A 96 6.50 -10.37 6.24
N ILE A 97 5.75 -9.53 6.96
CA ILE A 97 4.41 -9.89 7.45
C ILE A 97 3.37 -9.30 6.50
N GLY A 98 2.98 -10.09 5.53
CA GLY A 98 2.05 -9.68 4.47
C GLY A 98 1.99 -10.69 3.33
N PRO A 99 1.22 -10.39 2.26
CA PRO A 99 1.16 -11.24 1.08
C PRO A 99 2.51 -11.25 0.36
N SER A 100 2.75 -12.27 -0.47
CA SER A 100 3.99 -12.33 -1.26
C SER A 100 4.11 -11.13 -2.22
N ALA A 101 5.33 -10.75 -2.58
CA ALA A 101 5.58 -9.68 -3.55
C ALA A 101 4.81 -9.92 -4.87
N LEU A 102 4.77 -11.18 -5.36
CA LEU A 102 4.00 -11.56 -6.54
C LEU A 102 2.49 -11.32 -6.37
N ALA A 103 1.95 -11.59 -5.18
CA ALA A 103 0.54 -11.34 -4.91
C ALA A 103 0.23 -9.83 -4.86
N ILE A 104 1.13 -9.04 -4.25
CA ILE A 104 1.01 -7.58 -4.23
C ILE A 104 1.02 -7.03 -5.66
N GLU A 105 1.96 -7.45 -6.48
CA GLU A 105 2.08 -7.02 -7.88
C GLU A 105 0.82 -7.35 -8.70
N LYS A 106 0.35 -8.61 -8.63
CA LYS A 106 -0.84 -9.05 -9.36
C LYS A 106 -2.13 -8.40 -8.91
N MET A 107 -2.24 -8.06 -7.62
CA MET A 107 -3.46 -7.49 -7.06
C MET A 107 -3.42 -5.97 -6.96
N GLY A 108 -2.27 -5.34 -7.10
CA GLY A 108 -2.09 -3.89 -7.07
C GLY A 108 -2.67 -3.17 -8.28
N ASP A 109 -2.65 -3.81 -9.45
CA ASP A 109 -3.31 -3.32 -10.65
C ASP A 109 -4.73 -3.88 -10.76
N LYS A 110 -5.74 -2.99 -10.81
CA LYS A 110 -7.15 -3.38 -10.81
C LYS A 110 -7.54 -4.25 -12.00
N MET A 111 -6.94 -4.01 -13.17
CA MET A 111 -7.27 -4.76 -14.37
C MET A 111 -6.66 -6.15 -14.34
N THR A 112 -5.39 -6.23 -13.98
CA THR A 112 -4.68 -7.50 -13.78
C THR A 112 -5.36 -8.35 -12.70
N ALA A 113 -5.76 -7.72 -11.59
CA ALA A 113 -6.48 -8.40 -10.51
C ALA A 113 -7.81 -8.99 -11.01
N ARG A 114 -8.61 -8.22 -11.77
CA ARG A 114 -9.88 -8.71 -12.35
C ARG A 114 -9.68 -9.85 -13.32
N GLN A 115 -8.72 -9.73 -14.23
CA GLN A 115 -8.39 -10.79 -15.18
C GLN A 115 -7.95 -12.07 -14.46
N THR A 116 -7.09 -11.92 -13.46
CA THR A 116 -6.62 -13.04 -12.62
C THR A 116 -7.78 -13.72 -11.90
N MET A 117 -8.67 -12.95 -11.27
CA MET A 117 -9.83 -13.49 -10.56
C MET A 117 -10.83 -14.15 -11.52
N ARG A 118 -11.09 -13.54 -12.68
CA ARG A 118 -11.96 -14.14 -13.70
C ARG A 118 -11.40 -15.46 -14.22
N ALA A 119 -10.09 -15.52 -14.48
CA ALA A 119 -9.43 -16.77 -14.91
C ALA A 119 -9.48 -17.87 -13.84
N ALA A 120 -9.51 -17.50 -12.57
CA ALA A 120 -9.67 -18.41 -11.45
C ALA A 120 -11.15 -18.80 -11.16
N GLY A 121 -12.10 -18.36 -11.98
CA GLY A 121 -13.54 -18.64 -11.79
C GLY A 121 -14.20 -17.87 -10.65
N VAL A 122 -13.54 -16.86 -10.10
CA VAL A 122 -14.12 -16.00 -9.06
C VAL A 122 -15.07 -14.99 -9.71
N PRO A 123 -16.31 -14.83 -9.22
CA PRO A 123 -17.21 -13.81 -9.71
C PRO A 123 -16.63 -12.41 -9.59
N VAL A 124 -16.60 -11.66 -10.68
CA VAL A 124 -16.14 -10.27 -10.71
C VAL A 124 -17.24 -9.35 -11.19
N ILE A 125 -17.27 -8.13 -10.68
CA ILE A 125 -18.20 -7.10 -11.14
C ILE A 125 -17.97 -6.88 -12.66
N PRO A 126 -19.01 -6.85 -13.51
CA PRO A 126 -18.88 -6.51 -14.91
C PRO A 126 -18.14 -5.18 -15.10
N GLY A 127 -17.31 -5.10 -16.11
CA GLY A 127 -16.58 -3.87 -16.42
C GLY A 127 -15.66 -4.06 -17.59
N GLU A 128 -15.27 -2.97 -18.20
CA GLU A 128 -14.47 -2.90 -19.40
C GLU A 128 -13.39 -1.84 -19.26
N GLU A 129 -12.27 -2.06 -19.91
CA GLU A 129 -11.17 -1.12 -20.02
C GLU A 129 -11.29 -0.33 -21.32
N VAL A 130 -11.07 0.97 -21.24
CA VAL A 130 -11.02 1.86 -22.39
C VAL A 130 -9.62 2.45 -22.46
N GLU A 131 -8.81 1.95 -23.40
CA GLU A 131 -7.43 2.39 -23.64
C GLU A 131 -7.36 3.49 -24.70
N GLU A 132 -8.27 4.45 -24.73
CA GLU A 132 -8.26 5.49 -25.75
C GLU A 132 -7.53 6.75 -25.25
N VAL A 133 -6.54 7.19 -26.01
CA VAL A 133 -5.67 8.33 -25.68
C VAL A 133 -6.19 9.65 -26.29
N ASP A 134 -7.07 9.57 -27.30
CA ASP A 134 -7.67 10.73 -27.95
C ASP A 134 -8.98 11.11 -27.26
N GLU A 135 -9.03 12.31 -26.66
CA GLU A 135 -10.19 12.79 -25.89
C GLU A 135 -11.52 12.73 -26.67
N THR A 136 -11.49 12.94 -27.99
CA THR A 136 -12.71 12.92 -28.81
C THR A 136 -13.22 11.49 -29.01
N LYS A 137 -12.34 10.53 -29.14
CA LYS A 137 -12.66 9.11 -29.27
C LYS A 137 -12.93 8.45 -27.92
N ALA A 138 -12.31 8.95 -26.84
CA ALA A 138 -12.51 8.43 -25.50
C ALA A 138 -13.97 8.51 -25.05
N LEU A 139 -14.68 9.58 -25.38
CA LEU A 139 -16.11 9.74 -25.07
C LEU A 139 -16.99 8.70 -25.78
N ASP A 140 -16.73 8.42 -27.04
CA ASP A 140 -17.49 7.42 -27.79
C ASP A 140 -17.17 6.01 -27.30
N ALA A 141 -15.89 5.71 -27.03
CA ALA A 141 -15.46 4.45 -26.46
C ALA A 141 -16.06 4.22 -25.05
N LEU A 142 -16.16 5.25 -24.22
CA LEU A 142 -16.82 5.18 -22.91
C LEU A 142 -18.34 4.96 -23.03
N ARG A 143 -19.01 5.59 -24.00
CA ARG A 143 -20.44 5.35 -24.27
C ARG A 143 -20.69 3.91 -24.71
N ASP A 144 -19.86 3.40 -25.61
CA ASP A 144 -19.97 2.02 -26.09
C ASP A 144 -19.70 1.02 -24.94
N ALA A 145 -18.67 1.25 -24.14
CA ALA A 145 -18.36 0.44 -22.95
C ALA A 145 -19.51 0.49 -21.94
N SER A 146 -20.10 1.68 -21.70
CA SER A 146 -21.23 1.83 -20.77
C SER A 146 -22.47 1.07 -21.24
N THR A 147 -22.69 1.01 -22.55
CA THR A 147 -23.81 0.26 -23.13
C THR A 147 -23.62 -1.25 -22.97
N ARG A 148 -22.37 -1.74 -23.07
CA ARG A 148 -22.06 -3.16 -22.87
C ARG A 148 -22.10 -3.59 -21.41
N VAL A 149 -21.63 -2.73 -20.51
CA VAL A 149 -21.55 -3.04 -19.06
C VAL A 149 -22.89 -2.80 -18.36
N GLY A 150 -23.62 -1.77 -18.75
CA GLY A 150 -24.89 -1.35 -18.12
C GLY A 150 -24.70 -0.35 -16.97
N TYR A 151 -25.79 0.31 -16.56
CA TYR A 151 -25.83 1.26 -15.46
C TYR A 151 -26.45 0.64 -14.20
N PRO A 152 -26.06 1.10 -12.97
CA PRO A 152 -25.09 2.17 -12.66
C PRO A 152 -23.64 1.73 -12.90
N LEU A 153 -22.79 2.66 -13.37
CA LEU A 153 -21.41 2.40 -13.78
C LEU A 153 -20.44 3.31 -13.03
N PRO A 154 -19.61 2.81 -12.13
CA PRO A 154 -18.49 3.56 -11.60
C PRO A 154 -17.36 3.64 -12.63
N VAL A 155 -16.77 4.82 -12.81
CA VAL A 155 -15.59 5.04 -13.64
C VAL A 155 -14.39 5.24 -12.72
N SER A 156 -13.33 4.46 -12.96
CA SER A 156 -12.04 4.61 -12.28
C SER A 156 -10.95 4.77 -13.34
N TYR A 157 -10.00 5.65 -13.10
CA TYR A 157 -8.86 5.90 -13.99
C TYR A 157 -7.54 5.79 -13.22
N THR A 158 -6.51 5.30 -13.89
CA THR A 158 -5.20 5.08 -13.27
C THR A 158 -4.18 6.18 -13.61
N HIS A 159 -4.40 7.03 -14.62
CA HIS A 159 -3.42 7.98 -15.14
C HIS A 159 -3.96 9.32 -15.64
N LEU A 160 -5.12 9.77 -15.24
CA LEU A 160 -5.59 11.12 -15.58
C LEU A 160 -5.11 12.12 -14.52
N THR A 161 -3.98 12.80 -14.82
CA THR A 161 -3.74 14.13 -14.28
C THR A 161 -4.66 15.10 -15.05
N LEU A 162 -5.75 15.51 -14.42
CA LEU A 162 -6.50 16.66 -14.94
C LEU A 162 -5.54 17.85 -14.94
N PRO A 163 -5.39 18.58 -16.07
CA PRO A 163 -4.68 19.84 -16.06
C PRO A 163 -5.44 20.79 -15.11
N THR A 164 -4.86 21.05 -13.94
CA THR A 164 -5.31 22.15 -13.08
C THR A 164 -5.06 23.43 -13.85
N LYS A 165 -6.09 23.97 -14.49
CA LYS A 165 -6.06 25.36 -14.92
C LYS A 165 -5.97 26.20 -13.66
N ALA A 166 -4.81 26.88 -13.52
CA ALA A 166 -4.63 28.00 -12.60
C ALA A 166 -5.61 29.14 -12.94
#